data_2d0ed7c36ea43b07d312b207c5bc4eba
#
_entry.id   2d0ed7c36ea43b07d312b207c5bc4eba
#
_cell.length_a   1.000
_cell.length_b   1.000
_cell.length_c   1.000
_cell.angle_alpha   90.00
_cell.angle_beta   90.00
_cell.angle_gamma   90.00
#
_symmetry.space_group_name_H-M   'P 1'
#
loop_
_entity.id
_entity.type
_entity.pdbx_description
1 polymer ?
#
loop_
_entity_poly.entity_id
_entity_poly.type
_entity_poly.pdbx_seq_one_letter_code
_entity_poly.pdbx_strand_id
1 'polypeptide(L)'
;MDKKHEIVLYQMDTTNILVNVYYKDETFWLPQKGMADLFDCSSDNISLHLKNIFADEELDPEATTEIFSVVQKEGERSVTRNVKCYNLDAIIAVGYRINSKKATRFRQWSTKTLKEYITKGFVLNDEMLKNGRSFGKDYFDELLERIREIRASERRAYQKIADIFEQCSYDYDKNRNHYLAP
;
A
#
# COMPACT_ATOMS: atom_id res chain seq x y z
N MET A 1 -22.84 -9.28 -0.69
CA MET A 1 -22.90 -8.35 -1.85
C MET A 1 -21.67 -7.47 -1.79
N ASP A 2 -20.76 -7.69 -2.70
CA ASP A 2 -19.45 -6.99 -2.66
C ASP A 2 -19.62 -5.58 -3.19
N LYS A 3 -19.28 -4.58 -2.34
CA LYS A 3 -19.39 -3.17 -2.69
C LYS A 3 -18.10 -2.70 -3.36
N LYS A 4 -18.25 -1.86 -4.39
CA LYS A 4 -17.12 -1.12 -4.96
C LYS A 4 -16.78 0.07 -4.07
N HIS A 5 -15.50 0.31 -3.91
CA HIS A 5 -14.96 1.48 -3.22
C HIS A 5 -14.11 2.26 -4.22
N GLU A 6 -14.22 3.59 -4.19
CA GLU A 6 -13.31 4.45 -4.93
C GLU A 6 -12.12 4.78 -4.04
N ILE A 7 -10.93 4.52 -4.54
CA ILE A 7 -9.69 4.81 -3.82
C ILE A 7 -8.75 5.67 -4.67
N VAL A 8 -7.90 6.44 -4.01
CA VAL A 8 -6.71 7.02 -4.62
C VAL A 8 -5.65 5.92 -4.65
N LEU A 9 -5.41 5.33 -5.82
CA LEU A 9 -4.39 4.28 -5.95
C LEU A 9 -2.99 4.89 -5.81
N TYR A 10 -2.76 6.02 -6.50
CA TYR A 10 -1.54 6.80 -6.36
C TYR A 10 -1.78 8.26 -6.75
N GLN A 11 -0.93 9.14 -6.22
CA GLN A 11 -0.93 10.56 -6.53
C GLN A 11 0.28 10.90 -7.40
N MET A 12 0.06 11.70 -8.42
CA MET A 12 1.14 12.22 -9.25
C MET A 12 0.97 13.72 -9.43
N ASP A 13 1.98 14.48 -9.00
CA ASP A 13 1.93 15.93 -8.90
C ASP A 13 0.70 16.39 -8.08
N THR A 14 -0.24 17.11 -8.69
CA THR A 14 -1.50 17.55 -8.09
C THR A 14 -2.71 16.67 -8.45
N THR A 15 -2.49 15.56 -9.18
CA THR A 15 -3.57 14.72 -9.69
C THR A 15 -3.65 13.39 -8.96
N ASN A 16 -4.80 13.12 -8.32
CA ASN A 16 -5.11 11.82 -7.73
C ASN A 16 -5.62 10.88 -8.82
N ILE A 17 -5.07 9.67 -8.88
CA ILE A 17 -5.57 8.61 -9.75
C ILE A 17 -6.58 7.78 -8.97
N LEU A 18 -7.85 8.04 -9.23
CA LEU A 18 -8.97 7.36 -8.61
C LEU A 18 -9.27 6.06 -9.33
N VAL A 19 -9.50 5.01 -8.57
CA VAL A 19 -9.83 3.67 -9.10
C VAL A 19 -10.96 3.07 -8.27
N ASN A 20 -11.93 2.49 -8.96
CA ASN A 20 -13.01 1.73 -8.33
C ASN A 20 -12.57 0.28 -8.10
N VAL A 21 -12.38 -0.11 -6.86
CA VAL A 21 -11.90 -1.43 -6.45
C VAL A 21 -12.94 -2.17 -5.61
N TYR A 22 -12.79 -3.48 -5.52
CA TYR A 22 -13.37 -4.26 -4.43
C TYR A 22 -12.31 -4.40 -3.33
N TYR A 23 -12.73 -4.34 -2.06
CA TYR A 23 -11.87 -4.52 -0.91
C TYR A 23 -12.25 -5.79 -0.17
N LYS A 24 -11.32 -6.73 -0.04
CA LYS A 24 -11.49 -7.98 0.67
C LYS A 24 -10.12 -8.49 1.12
N ASP A 25 -10.07 -9.11 2.30
CA ASP A 25 -8.85 -9.71 2.88
C ASP A 25 -7.66 -8.73 2.94
N GLU A 26 -7.96 -7.49 3.37
CA GLU A 26 -6.99 -6.38 3.51
C GLU A 26 -6.26 -5.98 2.22
N THR A 27 -6.77 -6.42 1.05
CA THR A 27 -6.23 -6.07 -0.26
C THR A 27 -7.29 -5.55 -1.22
N PHE A 28 -6.85 -5.03 -2.36
CA PHE A 28 -7.71 -4.48 -3.41
C PHE A 28 -7.77 -5.44 -4.58
N TRP A 29 -8.97 -5.51 -5.16
CA TRP A 29 -9.28 -6.39 -6.27
C TRP A 29 -9.87 -5.60 -7.44
N LEU A 30 -9.36 -5.82 -8.64
CA LEU A 30 -9.83 -5.22 -9.88
C LEU A 30 -10.16 -6.28 -10.92
N PRO A 31 -11.26 -6.11 -11.68
CA PRO A 31 -11.49 -6.88 -12.89
C PRO A 31 -10.54 -6.44 -14.01
N GLN A 32 -10.37 -7.27 -15.04
CA GLN A 32 -9.54 -6.93 -16.22
C GLN A 32 -9.92 -5.58 -16.84
N LYS A 33 -11.23 -5.30 -16.94
CA LYS A 33 -11.72 -4.01 -17.42
C LYS A 33 -11.24 -2.84 -16.56
N GLY A 34 -11.25 -2.99 -15.23
CA GLY A 34 -10.74 -1.97 -14.31
C GLY A 34 -9.25 -1.72 -14.50
N MET A 35 -8.45 -2.77 -14.73
CA MET A 35 -7.02 -2.62 -15.04
C MET A 35 -6.81 -1.97 -16.43
N ALA A 36 -7.64 -2.30 -17.43
CA ALA A 36 -7.58 -1.69 -18.75
C ALA A 36 -7.84 -0.18 -18.68
N ASP A 37 -8.85 0.24 -17.91
CA ASP A 37 -9.17 1.66 -17.67
C ASP A 37 -8.03 2.37 -16.88
N LEU A 38 -7.48 1.70 -15.86
CA LEU A 38 -6.38 2.20 -15.06
C LEU A 38 -5.13 2.48 -15.89
N PHE A 39 -4.75 1.52 -16.74
CA PHE A 39 -3.51 1.59 -17.50
C PHE A 39 -3.68 2.12 -18.93
N ASP A 40 -4.92 2.50 -19.34
CA ASP A 40 -5.23 3.03 -20.66
C ASP A 40 -4.81 2.09 -21.79
N CYS A 41 -5.34 0.87 -21.75
CA CYS A 41 -5.09 -0.17 -22.73
C CYS A 41 -6.33 -1.06 -22.93
N SER A 42 -6.28 -2.01 -23.86
CA SER A 42 -7.38 -2.94 -24.08
C SER A 42 -7.42 -4.07 -23.03
N SER A 43 -8.61 -4.61 -22.76
CA SER A 43 -8.77 -5.77 -21.88
C SER A 43 -8.04 -7.01 -22.42
N ASP A 44 -7.90 -7.13 -23.76
CA ASP A 44 -7.16 -8.23 -24.38
C ASP A 44 -5.66 -8.14 -24.07
N ASN A 45 -5.10 -6.91 -24.03
CA ASN A 45 -3.72 -6.69 -23.62
C ASN A 45 -3.50 -7.08 -22.15
N ILE A 46 -4.43 -6.70 -21.27
CA ILE A 46 -4.42 -7.17 -19.86
C ILE A 46 -4.44 -8.69 -19.79
N SER A 47 -5.36 -9.33 -20.55
CA SER A 47 -5.49 -10.79 -20.56
C SER A 47 -4.21 -11.48 -21.02
N LEU A 48 -3.55 -10.95 -22.04
CA LEU A 48 -2.27 -11.47 -22.53
C LEU A 48 -1.17 -11.39 -21.47
N HIS A 49 -1.04 -10.24 -20.80
CA HIS A 49 -0.03 -10.08 -19.75
C HIS A 49 -0.29 -10.99 -18.55
N LEU A 50 -1.55 -11.09 -18.09
CA LEU A 50 -1.92 -12.02 -17.01
C LEU A 50 -1.60 -13.48 -17.37
N LYS A 51 -1.92 -13.89 -18.61
CA LYS A 51 -1.59 -15.22 -19.11
C LYS A 51 -0.09 -15.50 -19.06
N ASN A 52 0.74 -14.53 -19.48
CA ASN A 52 2.19 -14.67 -19.44
C ASN A 52 2.73 -14.69 -18.00
N ILE A 53 2.22 -13.82 -17.10
CA ILE A 53 2.60 -13.80 -15.67
C ILE A 53 2.36 -15.17 -15.03
N PHE A 54 1.22 -15.79 -15.30
CA PHE A 54 0.89 -17.11 -14.76
C PHE A 54 1.67 -18.25 -15.43
N ALA A 55 1.95 -18.14 -16.74
CA ALA A 55 2.75 -19.12 -17.47
C ALA A 55 4.24 -19.09 -17.06
N ASP A 56 4.74 -17.90 -16.73
CA ASP A 56 6.11 -17.68 -16.22
C ASP A 56 6.26 -18.02 -14.73
N GLU A 57 5.18 -18.49 -14.07
CA GLU A 57 5.12 -18.79 -12.63
C GLU A 57 5.51 -17.58 -11.73
N GLU A 58 5.39 -16.34 -12.23
CA GLU A 58 5.67 -15.13 -11.46
C GLU A 58 4.65 -14.96 -10.34
N LEU A 59 3.38 -15.32 -10.58
CA LEU A 59 2.30 -15.30 -9.62
C LEU A 59 1.46 -16.58 -9.70
N ASP A 60 0.99 -17.06 -8.54
CA ASP A 60 0.03 -18.15 -8.46
C ASP A 60 -1.39 -17.65 -8.83
N PRO A 61 -2.04 -18.23 -9.85
CA PRO A 61 -3.42 -17.88 -10.21
C PRO A 61 -4.43 -18.06 -9.07
N GLU A 62 -4.29 -19.09 -8.23
CA GLU A 62 -5.23 -19.36 -7.13
C GLU A 62 -5.11 -18.32 -6.02
N ALA A 63 -3.89 -17.86 -5.72
CA ALA A 63 -3.65 -16.85 -4.71
C ALA A 63 -3.99 -15.41 -5.16
N THR A 64 -4.03 -15.16 -6.47
CA THR A 64 -4.15 -13.79 -7.03
C THR A 64 -5.45 -13.52 -7.76
N THR A 65 -6.36 -14.50 -7.84
CA THR A 65 -7.66 -14.31 -8.51
C THR A 65 -8.83 -14.75 -7.62
N GLU A 66 -9.92 -13.98 -7.71
CA GLU A 66 -11.17 -14.29 -7.01
C GLU A 66 -12.39 -13.91 -7.83
N ILE A 67 -13.52 -14.59 -7.57
CA ILE A 67 -14.82 -14.33 -8.22
C ILE A 67 -15.69 -13.50 -7.29
N PHE A 68 -16.04 -12.30 -7.73
CA PHE A 68 -16.93 -11.39 -7.03
C PHE A 68 -18.33 -11.41 -7.64
N SER A 69 -19.36 -11.53 -6.79
CA SER A 69 -20.76 -11.46 -7.21
C SER A 69 -21.23 -10.01 -7.21
N VAL A 70 -21.43 -9.43 -8.38
CA VAL A 70 -21.73 -8.02 -8.60
C VAL A 70 -23.12 -7.84 -9.18
N VAL A 71 -23.90 -6.94 -8.59
CA VAL A 71 -25.18 -6.52 -9.17
C VAL A 71 -24.98 -5.38 -10.13
N GLN A 72 -25.35 -5.59 -11.37
CA GLN A 72 -25.36 -4.57 -12.42
C GLN A 72 -26.80 -4.23 -12.79
N LYS A 73 -27.09 -2.91 -12.93
CA LYS A 73 -28.38 -2.47 -13.47
C LYS A 73 -28.32 -2.51 -14.99
N GLU A 74 -29.18 -3.33 -15.60
CA GLU A 74 -29.42 -3.37 -17.05
C GLU A 74 -30.84 -2.85 -17.31
N GLY A 75 -30.96 -1.56 -17.59
CA GLY A 75 -32.25 -0.88 -17.65
C GLY A 75 -32.94 -0.88 -16.28
N GLU A 76 -34.16 -1.41 -16.20
CA GLU A 76 -34.92 -1.53 -14.96
C GLU A 76 -34.63 -2.81 -14.15
N ARG A 77 -33.82 -3.72 -14.68
CA ARG A 77 -33.53 -5.01 -14.07
C ARG A 77 -32.17 -5.01 -13.38
N SER A 78 -32.12 -5.58 -12.17
CA SER A 78 -30.85 -5.86 -11.48
C SER A 78 -30.42 -7.28 -11.80
N VAL A 79 -29.25 -7.45 -12.42
CA VAL A 79 -28.68 -8.76 -12.77
C VAL A 79 -27.43 -8.98 -11.93
N THR A 80 -27.35 -10.16 -11.27
CA THR A 80 -26.15 -10.58 -10.58
C THR A 80 -25.20 -11.26 -11.57
N ARG A 81 -23.97 -10.75 -11.64
CA ARG A 81 -22.92 -11.33 -12.49
C ARG A 81 -21.71 -11.73 -11.66
N ASN A 82 -21.12 -12.86 -11.97
CA ASN A 82 -19.85 -13.28 -11.41
C ASN A 82 -18.72 -12.66 -12.23
N VAL A 83 -17.89 -11.85 -11.57
CA VAL A 83 -16.78 -11.11 -12.19
C VAL A 83 -15.48 -11.61 -11.60
N LYS A 84 -14.58 -12.12 -12.44
CA LYS A 84 -13.23 -12.50 -12.04
C LYS A 84 -12.40 -11.24 -11.82
N CYS A 85 -11.87 -11.11 -10.61
CA CYS A 85 -11.01 -10.01 -10.20
C CYS A 85 -9.61 -10.51 -9.84
N TYR A 86 -8.67 -9.61 -9.81
CA TYR A 86 -7.26 -9.84 -9.56
C TYR A 86 -6.80 -8.93 -8.42
N ASN A 87 -5.98 -9.44 -7.53
CA ASN A 87 -5.49 -8.72 -6.36
C ASN A 87 -4.44 -7.66 -6.73
N LEU A 88 -3.95 -6.94 -5.71
CA LEU A 88 -2.96 -5.87 -5.89
C LEU A 88 -1.64 -6.37 -6.52
N ASP A 89 -1.21 -7.59 -6.21
CA ASP A 89 0.03 -8.15 -6.77
C ASP A 89 -0.08 -8.32 -8.29
N ALA A 90 -1.19 -8.86 -8.76
CA ALA A 90 -1.47 -8.99 -10.19
C ALA A 90 -1.60 -7.63 -10.89
N ILE A 91 -2.22 -6.64 -10.23
CA ILE A 91 -2.32 -5.26 -10.74
C ILE A 91 -0.93 -4.65 -10.93
N ILE A 92 -0.05 -4.83 -9.95
CA ILE A 92 1.34 -4.32 -10.01
C ILE A 92 2.11 -5.01 -11.13
N ALA A 93 2.11 -6.35 -11.17
CA ALA A 93 2.83 -7.12 -12.19
C ALA A 93 2.41 -6.73 -13.62
N VAL A 94 1.11 -6.58 -13.87
CA VAL A 94 0.56 -6.11 -15.14
C VAL A 94 1.01 -4.67 -15.44
N GLY A 95 0.97 -3.77 -14.45
CA GLY A 95 1.36 -2.36 -14.61
C GLY A 95 2.82 -2.17 -15.02
N TYR A 96 3.70 -3.10 -14.62
CA TYR A 96 5.10 -3.09 -15.05
C TYR A 96 5.30 -3.59 -16.49
N ARG A 97 4.40 -4.41 -17.02
CA ARG A 97 4.49 -4.99 -18.37
C ARG A 97 3.81 -4.15 -19.45
N ILE A 98 2.82 -3.33 -19.10
CA ILE A 98 2.07 -2.51 -20.06
C ILE A 98 2.90 -1.32 -20.56
N ASN A 99 2.83 -1.10 -21.87
CA ASN A 99 3.44 0.07 -22.50
C ASN A 99 2.37 1.16 -22.80
N SER A 100 2.10 2.00 -21.79
CA SER A 100 1.22 3.17 -21.94
C SER A 100 1.74 4.36 -21.12
N LYS A 101 1.23 5.55 -21.39
CA LYS A 101 1.58 6.75 -20.61
C LYS A 101 1.14 6.61 -19.15
N LYS A 102 -0.06 6.04 -18.88
CA LYS A 102 -0.55 5.81 -17.52
C LYS A 102 0.27 4.76 -16.79
N ALA A 103 0.63 3.64 -17.43
CA ALA A 103 1.50 2.64 -16.86
C ALA A 103 2.92 3.17 -16.58
N THR A 104 3.45 4.05 -17.44
CA THR A 104 4.72 4.74 -17.20
C THR A 104 4.65 5.61 -15.95
N ARG A 105 3.58 6.38 -15.78
CA ARG A 105 3.36 7.19 -14.56
C ARG A 105 3.25 6.33 -13.30
N PHE A 106 2.53 5.22 -13.39
CA PHE A 106 2.44 4.25 -12.30
C PHE A 106 3.83 3.73 -11.89
N ARG A 107 4.67 3.31 -12.84
CA ARG A 107 6.05 2.87 -12.56
C ARG A 107 6.92 3.97 -11.95
N GLN A 108 6.79 5.22 -12.42
CA GLN A 108 7.51 6.36 -11.86
C GLN A 108 7.12 6.61 -10.39
N TRP A 109 5.81 6.56 -10.10
CA TRP A 109 5.31 6.66 -8.72
C TRP A 109 5.83 5.51 -7.85
N SER A 110 5.71 4.26 -8.30
CA SER A 110 6.21 3.08 -7.57
C SER A 110 7.71 3.19 -7.27
N THR A 111 8.51 3.60 -8.27
CA THR A 111 9.95 3.81 -8.11
C THR A 111 10.25 4.90 -7.10
N LYS A 112 9.51 6.02 -7.13
CA LYS A 112 9.66 7.12 -6.16
C LYS A 112 9.37 6.63 -4.74
N THR A 113 8.26 5.91 -4.55
CA THR A 113 7.84 5.35 -3.26
C THR A 113 8.87 4.36 -2.71
N LEU A 114 9.34 3.44 -3.55
CA LEU A 114 10.35 2.46 -3.16
C LEU A 114 11.70 3.13 -2.83
N LYS A 115 12.11 4.12 -3.62
CA LYS A 115 13.32 4.90 -3.34
C LYS A 115 13.21 5.64 -2.01
N GLU A 116 12.07 6.23 -1.71
CA GLU A 116 11.81 6.91 -0.44
C GLU A 116 11.89 5.94 0.73
N TYR A 117 11.27 4.77 0.63
CA TYR A 117 11.35 3.72 1.63
C TYR A 117 12.80 3.23 1.86
N ILE A 118 13.55 2.95 0.80
CA ILE A 118 14.94 2.49 0.89
C ILE A 118 15.86 3.55 1.54
N THR A 119 15.63 4.83 1.22
CA THR A 119 16.51 5.91 1.71
C THR A 119 16.15 6.40 3.11
N LYS A 120 14.86 6.44 3.46
CA LYS A 120 14.37 6.97 4.73
C LYS A 120 13.97 5.89 5.74
N GLY A 121 13.71 4.65 5.28
CA GLY A 121 13.17 3.57 6.11
C GLY A 121 11.66 3.60 6.31
N PHE A 122 10.95 4.60 5.77
CA PHE A 122 9.48 4.72 5.85
C PHE A 122 8.89 5.49 4.67
N VAL A 123 7.60 5.27 4.43
CA VAL A 123 6.73 6.06 3.54
C VAL A 123 5.41 6.26 4.27
N LEU A 124 4.90 7.49 4.31
CA LEU A 124 3.63 7.82 4.96
C LEU A 124 2.66 8.44 3.95
N ASN A 125 1.39 8.06 4.05
CA ASN A 125 0.30 8.73 3.38
C ASN A 125 -0.39 9.66 4.38
N ASP A 126 0.06 10.91 4.44
CA ASP A 126 -0.40 11.92 5.41
C ASP A 126 -1.91 12.17 5.32
N GLU A 127 -2.46 12.21 4.10
CA GLU A 127 -3.90 12.44 3.92
C GLU A 127 -4.72 11.30 4.52
N MET A 128 -4.32 10.05 4.26
CA MET A 128 -5.01 8.88 4.78
C MET A 128 -4.86 8.76 6.30
N LEU A 129 -3.69 9.10 6.84
CA LEU A 129 -3.45 9.05 8.29
C LEU A 129 -4.21 10.14 9.05
N LYS A 130 -4.37 11.34 8.47
CA LYS A 130 -5.10 12.46 9.10
C LYS A 130 -6.62 12.30 9.01
N ASN A 131 -7.11 11.80 7.88
CA ASN A 131 -8.55 11.77 7.58
C ASN A 131 -9.18 10.39 7.83
N GLY A 132 -8.38 9.38 8.15
CA GLY A 132 -8.81 8.00 8.27
C GLY A 132 -9.16 7.37 6.91
N ARG A 133 -9.64 6.12 6.95
CA ARG A 133 -10.17 5.41 5.79
C ARG A 133 -11.69 5.33 5.88
N SER A 134 -12.37 5.42 4.74
CA SER A 134 -13.82 5.21 4.65
C SER A 134 -14.21 3.73 4.74
N PHE A 135 -13.25 2.81 4.66
CA PHE A 135 -13.44 1.35 4.73
C PHE A 135 -12.12 0.65 5.09
N GLY A 136 -12.22 -0.57 5.61
CA GLY A 136 -11.08 -1.36 6.07
C GLY A 136 -10.60 -0.95 7.46
N LYS A 137 -9.45 -1.46 7.86
CA LYS A 137 -8.82 -1.20 9.16
C LYS A 137 -8.15 0.17 9.18
N ASP A 138 -8.33 0.90 10.26
CA ASP A 138 -7.54 2.10 10.55
C ASP A 138 -6.21 1.68 11.16
N TYR A 139 -5.11 2.09 10.53
CA TYR A 139 -3.75 1.76 10.93
C TYR A 139 -3.06 2.88 11.74
N PHE A 140 -3.80 3.92 12.14
CA PHE A 140 -3.23 5.04 12.89
C PHE A 140 -2.68 4.59 14.25
N ASP A 141 -3.42 3.74 14.96
CA ASP A 141 -2.96 3.20 16.25
C ASP A 141 -1.72 2.31 16.11
N GLU A 142 -1.62 1.53 15.04
CA GLU A 142 -0.44 0.73 14.72
C GLU A 142 0.79 1.62 14.47
N LEU A 143 0.62 2.73 13.74
CA LEU A 143 1.67 3.72 13.54
C LEU A 143 2.13 4.34 14.86
N LEU A 144 1.19 4.72 15.74
CA LEU A 144 1.50 5.27 17.05
C LEU A 144 2.31 4.28 17.91
N GLU A 145 1.96 2.99 17.88
CA GLU A 145 2.69 1.96 18.62
C GLU A 145 4.13 1.81 18.10
N ARG A 146 4.32 1.77 16.79
CA ARG A 146 5.66 1.76 16.17
C ARG A 146 6.51 2.97 16.54
N ILE A 147 5.90 4.16 16.59
CA ILE A 147 6.60 5.38 17.01
C ILE A 147 7.02 5.26 18.49
N ARG A 148 6.16 4.72 19.36
CA ARG A 148 6.48 4.48 20.77
C ARG A 148 7.64 3.49 20.94
N GLU A 149 7.64 2.40 20.16
CA GLU A 149 8.72 1.40 20.18
C GLU A 149 10.07 2.02 19.73
N ILE A 150 10.08 2.83 18.67
CA ILE A 150 11.29 3.53 18.19
C ILE A 150 11.83 4.46 19.28
N ARG A 151 10.97 5.28 19.90
CA ARG A 151 11.35 6.16 21.02
C ARG A 151 11.85 5.40 22.25
N ALA A 152 11.22 4.27 22.58
CA ALA A 152 11.67 3.42 23.68
C ALA A 152 13.07 2.82 23.39
N SER A 153 13.35 2.47 22.15
CA SER A 153 14.66 2.00 21.70
C SER A 153 15.75 3.08 21.83
N GLU A 154 15.44 4.31 21.40
CA GLU A 154 16.32 5.46 21.55
C GLU A 154 16.64 5.75 23.02
N ARG A 155 15.62 5.78 23.87
CA ARG A 155 15.80 5.97 25.32
C ARG A 155 16.70 4.88 25.95
N ARG A 156 16.55 3.61 25.53
CA ARG A 156 17.42 2.52 25.97
C ARG A 156 18.87 2.71 25.53
N ALA A 157 19.12 3.24 24.33
CA ALA A 157 20.46 3.57 23.85
C ALA A 157 21.12 4.65 24.73
N TYR A 158 20.39 5.72 25.03
CA TYR A 158 20.87 6.78 25.94
C TYR A 158 21.14 6.26 27.36
N GLN A 159 20.26 5.39 27.89
CA GLN A 159 20.49 4.75 29.19
C GLN A 159 21.77 3.92 29.20
N LYS A 160 22.01 3.09 28.17
CA LYS A 160 23.26 2.31 28.06
C LYS A 160 24.49 3.16 27.94
N ILE A 161 24.43 4.26 27.19
CA ILE A 161 25.53 5.24 27.10
C ILE A 161 25.81 5.86 28.48
N ALA A 162 24.76 6.26 29.20
CA ALA A 162 24.88 6.81 30.55
C ALA A 162 25.48 5.79 31.52
N ASP A 163 25.05 4.52 31.45
CA ASP A 163 25.61 3.42 32.28
C ASP A 163 27.10 3.17 31.97
N ILE A 164 27.52 3.29 30.70
CA ILE A 164 28.94 3.20 30.31
C ILE A 164 29.73 4.38 30.85
N PHE A 165 29.22 5.61 30.76
CA PHE A 165 29.86 6.79 31.32
C PHE A 165 29.98 6.71 32.83
N GLU A 166 28.96 6.19 33.52
CA GLU A 166 29.01 5.96 34.98
C GLU A 166 30.12 4.96 35.37
N GLN A 167 30.36 3.93 34.58
CA GLN A 167 31.42 2.95 34.78
C GLN A 167 32.82 3.47 34.44
N CYS A 168 32.94 4.38 33.51
CA CYS A 168 34.22 4.90 33.00
C CYS A 168 34.66 6.22 33.62
N SER A 169 33.76 6.97 34.25
CA SER A 169 34.02 8.29 34.84
C SER A 169 33.86 8.27 36.33
N TYR A 170 34.93 8.66 37.03
CA TYR A 170 34.93 8.72 38.50
C TYR A 170 33.97 9.75 39.09
N ASP A 171 33.64 10.79 38.30
CA ASP A 171 32.80 11.93 38.71
C ASP A 171 31.41 11.95 38.08
N TYR A 172 31.03 10.95 37.28
CA TYR A 172 29.75 10.91 36.60
C TYR A 172 28.68 10.26 37.48
N ASP A 173 27.63 11.02 37.82
CA ASP A 173 26.42 10.54 38.49
C ASP A 173 25.19 10.75 37.60
N LYS A 174 24.62 9.67 37.05
CA LYS A 174 23.46 9.70 36.17
C LYS A 174 22.22 10.32 36.81
N ASN A 175 22.12 10.30 38.15
CA ASN A 175 20.97 10.86 38.87
C ASN A 175 21.03 12.40 38.93
N ARG A 176 22.20 13.02 38.74
CA ARG A 176 22.37 14.48 38.70
C ARG A 176 22.00 15.09 37.34
N ASN A 177 22.05 14.32 36.25
CA ASN A 177 21.78 14.79 34.89
C ASN A 177 20.33 14.64 34.44
N HIS A 178 19.41 14.28 35.32
CA HIS A 178 17.99 14.16 35.00
C HIS A 178 17.29 15.47 34.57
N TYR A 179 17.96 16.62 34.72
CA TYR A 179 17.41 17.96 34.42
C TYR A 179 17.87 18.54 33.09
N LEU A 180 18.66 17.82 32.27
CA LEU A 180 19.20 18.33 31.00
C LEU A 180 18.72 17.58 29.74
N ALA A 181 17.70 16.74 29.83
CA ALA A 181 17.03 16.20 28.66
C ALA A 181 15.78 17.04 28.36
N PRO A 182 15.66 17.60 27.12
CA PRO A 182 14.49 18.34 26.69
C PRO A 182 13.25 17.47 26.58
#